data_c9740cbc3b52d998aea0446fc27875c1
#
_entry.id   c9740cbc3b52d998aea0446fc27875c1
#
_cell.length_a   1.000
_cell.length_b   1.000
_cell.length_c   1.000
_cell.angle_alpha   90.00
_cell.angle_beta   90.00
_cell.angle_gamma   90.00
#
_symmetry.space_group_name_H-M   'P 1'
#
loop_
_entity.id
_entity.type
_entity.pdbx_description
1 polymer ?
#
loop_
_entity_poly.entity_id
_entity_poly.type
_entity_poly.pdbx_seq_one_letter_code
_entity_poly.pdbx_strand_id
1 'polypeptide(L)'
;MPEPPPAVPPPTGAPVEAATPESAVPSAEAPGSSAQPADDSAIVVQARTATPADPLANINAKAFEAVQAVDEAVVGPVAQGYEKKVPSPVRSGLRNFLRNLEEPVSAINYLLQLKPGRAIKSVGRFALNSTMGWAGLFDVAKRKPFNMPYVPNGFANTFACYGVGPGPYFFLPVAGPITLRDLVGLGIDKAIVPAAVGKPLNTPYYAVPAITIDALNDRIEIDDHLEELRANSPDPYVATRELYLRQRKAEIAAICPRKGDAPVDPALPPRPGKGAD
;
A
#
# COMPACT_ATOMS: atom_id res chain seq x y z
N MET A 1 -17.53 -31.99 44.83
CA MET A 1 -16.89 -32.92 43.87
C MET A 1 -17.96 -33.79 43.30
N PRO A 2 -18.30 -33.66 42.04
CA PRO A 2 -18.97 -34.73 41.30
C PRO A 2 -17.99 -35.33 40.28
N GLU A 3 -18.15 -36.60 40.12
CA GLU A 3 -17.38 -37.62 39.42
C GLU A 3 -17.46 -37.50 37.90
N PRO A 4 -16.40 -37.85 37.13
CA PRO A 4 -16.43 -37.81 35.67
C PRO A 4 -17.12 -39.03 35.07
N PRO A 5 -17.77 -38.87 33.90
CA PRO A 5 -18.44 -40.02 33.22
C PRO A 5 -17.44 -40.93 32.48
N PRO A 6 -17.80 -42.19 32.23
CA PRO A 6 -16.90 -43.25 31.76
C PRO A 6 -16.64 -43.19 30.24
N ALA A 7 -15.48 -43.74 29.88
CA ALA A 7 -14.98 -43.89 28.52
C ALA A 7 -15.76 -44.90 27.69
N VAL A 8 -15.97 -44.60 26.41
CA VAL A 8 -16.54 -45.52 25.41
C VAL A 8 -15.40 -46.19 24.62
N PRO A 9 -15.43 -47.51 24.41
CA PRO A 9 -14.39 -48.25 23.67
C PRO A 9 -14.62 -48.17 22.13
N PRO A 10 -13.56 -48.40 21.33
CA PRO A 10 -13.63 -48.36 19.87
C PRO A 10 -14.17 -49.69 19.28
N PRO A 11 -14.78 -49.66 18.09
CA PRO A 11 -15.20 -50.89 17.41
C PRO A 11 -14.04 -51.55 16.65
N THR A 12 -13.86 -52.83 16.94
CA THR A 12 -13.03 -53.80 16.23
C THR A 12 -13.82 -54.41 15.07
N GLY A 13 -13.17 -54.60 13.93
CA GLY A 13 -13.74 -55.41 12.86
C GLY A 13 -12.95 -55.35 11.55
N ALA A 14 -12.01 -56.24 11.37
CA ALA A 14 -11.50 -56.73 10.09
C ALA A 14 -12.20 -58.05 9.74
N PRO A 15 -11.86 -58.77 8.67
CA PRO A 15 -11.27 -58.52 7.35
C PRO A 15 -12.07 -59.18 6.20
N VAL A 16 -11.43 -59.41 5.04
CA VAL A 16 -11.69 -60.39 3.93
C VAL A 16 -11.77 -59.65 2.58
N GLU A 17 -11.05 -59.91 1.58
CA GLU A 17 -10.26 -60.96 0.89
C GLU A 17 -10.27 -60.67 -0.61
N ALA A 18 -9.13 -60.73 -1.19
CA ALA A 18 -8.66 -61.10 -2.52
C ALA A 18 -9.62 -61.24 -3.71
N ALA A 19 -9.21 -60.64 -4.85
CA ALA A 19 -9.01 -61.36 -6.11
C ALA A 19 -8.39 -60.46 -7.19
N THR A 20 -7.19 -60.81 -7.67
CA THR A 20 -6.65 -60.49 -9.00
C THR A 20 -7.22 -61.51 -10.01
N PRO A 21 -7.28 -61.18 -11.34
CA PRO A 21 -6.15 -61.48 -12.23
C PRO A 21 -5.92 -60.41 -13.35
N GLU A 22 -4.67 -60.10 -13.59
CA GLU A 22 -3.85 -60.41 -14.78
C GLU A 22 -4.48 -60.29 -16.20
N SER A 23 -4.00 -59.33 -17.00
CA SER A 23 -3.76 -59.57 -18.41
C SER A 23 -2.83 -58.46 -19.02
N ALA A 24 -1.62 -58.88 -19.27
CA ALA A 24 -0.80 -58.75 -20.47
C ALA A 24 -0.67 -57.41 -21.23
N VAL A 25 0.60 -57.00 -21.33
CA VAL A 25 1.29 -56.02 -22.14
C VAL A 25 1.16 -56.33 -23.65
N PRO A 26 1.35 -55.32 -24.54
CA PRO A 26 2.67 -55.24 -25.14
C PRO A 26 3.25 -53.81 -25.24
N SER A 27 4.57 -53.80 -25.07
CA SER A 27 5.55 -52.77 -25.42
C SER A 27 5.39 -52.22 -26.82
N ALA A 28 5.51 -50.89 -26.92
CA ALA A 28 5.97 -50.26 -28.16
C ALA A 28 7.09 -49.29 -27.81
N GLU A 29 8.24 -49.51 -28.46
CA GLU A 29 9.46 -48.74 -28.42
C GLU A 29 9.26 -47.29 -28.79
N ALA A 30 9.85 -46.37 -28.03
CA ALA A 30 10.02 -44.97 -28.38
C ALA A 30 11.33 -44.77 -29.15
N PRO A 31 11.34 -43.98 -30.25
CA PRO A 31 12.60 -43.55 -30.86
C PRO A 31 13.21 -42.40 -30.05
N GLY A 32 14.51 -42.46 -29.90
CA GLY A 32 15.32 -41.56 -29.10
C GLY A 32 15.12 -40.07 -29.42
N SER A 33 14.90 -39.32 -28.39
CA SER A 33 15.03 -37.87 -28.43
C SER A 33 16.44 -37.50 -28.03
N SER A 34 17.20 -37.04 -29.01
CA SER A 34 18.48 -36.38 -28.82
C SER A 34 18.30 -35.16 -27.90
N ALA A 35 18.88 -35.23 -26.69
CA ALA A 35 19.01 -34.11 -25.82
C ALA A 35 19.88 -33.02 -26.48
N GLN A 36 19.24 -31.93 -26.91
CA GLN A 36 19.95 -30.69 -27.16
C GLN A 36 20.35 -30.07 -25.82
N PRO A 37 21.55 -29.50 -25.70
CA PRO A 37 21.92 -28.74 -24.50
C PRO A 37 20.96 -27.57 -24.36
N ALA A 38 20.32 -27.46 -23.21
CA ALA A 38 19.52 -26.31 -22.85
C ALA A 38 20.45 -25.08 -22.84
N ASP A 39 20.10 -24.11 -23.67
CA ASP A 39 20.68 -22.78 -23.63
C ASP A 39 20.27 -22.13 -22.29
N ASP A 40 21.25 -21.99 -21.39
CA ASP A 40 21.07 -21.48 -20.02
C ASP A 40 20.70 -19.96 -19.97
N SER A 41 20.42 -19.37 -21.14
CA SER A 41 20.03 -17.96 -21.27
C SER A 41 18.53 -17.73 -21.43
N ALA A 42 17.70 -18.76 -21.40
CA ALA A 42 16.28 -18.58 -21.47
C ALA A 42 15.79 -18.08 -20.08
N ILE A 43 15.56 -16.79 -19.97
CA ILE A 43 14.79 -16.22 -18.86
C ILE A 43 13.40 -16.87 -18.91
N VAL A 44 13.20 -17.90 -18.10
CA VAL A 44 11.89 -18.52 -17.91
C VAL A 44 11.04 -17.51 -17.14
N VAL A 45 10.36 -16.64 -17.86
CA VAL A 45 9.31 -15.79 -17.28
C VAL A 45 8.16 -16.72 -16.89
N GLN A 46 8.20 -17.23 -15.65
CA GLN A 46 7.04 -17.90 -15.10
C GLN A 46 5.90 -16.89 -15.07
N ALA A 47 4.87 -17.12 -15.91
CA ALA A 47 3.69 -16.29 -15.94
C ALA A 47 3.05 -16.30 -14.54
N ARG A 48 3.06 -15.13 -13.88
CA ARG A 48 2.44 -14.99 -12.56
C ARG A 48 0.93 -15.20 -12.70
N THR A 49 0.38 -16.05 -11.83
CA THR A 49 -1.05 -16.37 -11.86
C THR A 49 -1.86 -15.14 -11.47
N ALA A 50 -2.75 -14.70 -12.37
CA ALA A 50 -3.70 -13.66 -12.06
C ALA A 50 -4.61 -14.09 -10.91
N THR A 51 -4.82 -13.20 -9.94
CA THR A 51 -5.74 -13.41 -8.81
C THR A 51 -6.89 -12.42 -8.87
N PRO A 52 -8.03 -12.67 -8.20
CA PRO A 52 -9.13 -11.69 -8.15
C PRO A 52 -8.72 -10.31 -7.64
N ALA A 53 -7.69 -10.24 -6.77
CA ALA A 53 -7.14 -8.99 -6.26
C ALA A 53 -6.16 -8.33 -7.25
N ASP A 54 -5.56 -9.10 -8.16
CA ASP A 54 -4.58 -8.64 -9.13
C ASP A 54 -4.79 -9.36 -10.47
N PRO A 55 -5.85 -8.98 -11.21
CA PRO A 55 -6.15 -9.57 -12.52
C PRO A 55 -5.13 -9.22 -13.60
N LEU A 56 -4.31 -8.18 -13.36
CA LEU A 56 -3.29 -7.68 -14.27
C LEU A 56 -1.85 -8.03 -13.81
N ALA A 57 -1.68 -9.11 -13.04
CA ALA A 57 -0.43 -9.48 -12.38
C ALA A 57 0.81 -9.42 -13.30
N ASN A 58 0.71 -9.91 -14.53
CA ASN A 58 1.82 -9.88 -15.49
C ASN A 58 2.17 -8.45 -15.96
N ILE A 59 1.17 -7.60 -16.16
CA ILE A 59 1.37 -6.20 -16.56
C ILE A 59 1.94 -5.42 -15.37
N ASN A 60 1.37 -5.59 -14.19
CA ASN A 60 1.80 -4.93 -12.96
C ASN A 60 3.24 -5.33 -12.58
N ALA A 61 3.62 -6.60 -12.78
CA ALA A 61 4.97 -7.06 -12.53
C ALA A 61 5.99 -6.43 -13.48
N LYS A 62 5.68 -6.34 -14.77
CA LYS A 62 6.53 -5.62 -15.73
C LYS A 62 6.63 -4.14 -15.41
N ALA A 63 5.53 -3.51 -15.01
CA ALA A 63 5.53 -2.11 -14.57
C ALA A 63 6.40 -1.94 -13.31
N PHE A 64 6.32 -2.87 -12.36
CA PHE A 64 7.16 -2.89 -11.17
C PHE A 64 8.64 -2.98 -11.53
N GLU A 65 9.04 -3.92 -12.40
CA GLU A 65 10.43 -4.08 -12.87
C GLU A 65 10.94 -2.81 -13.56
N ALA A 66 10.14 -2.22 -14.45
CA ALA A 66 10.49 -0.99 -15.13
C ALA A 66 10.65 0.20 -14.16
N VAL A 67 9.74 0.32 -13.19
CA VAL A 67 9.82 1.37 -12.16
C VAL A 67 11.04 1.17 -11.26
N GLN A 68 11.34 -0.08 -10.90
CA GLN A 68 12.53 -0.40 -10.11
C GLN A 68 13.81 0.01 -10.85
N ALA A 69 13.92 -0.29 -12.14
CA ALA A 69 15.06 0.10 -12.93
C ALA A 69 15.23 1.63 -13.01
N VAL A 70 14.12 2.37 -13.14
CA VAL A 70 14.14 3.84 -13.10
C VAL A 70 14.48 4.35 -11.70
N ASP A 71 13.97 3.71 -10.65
CA ASP A 71 14.28 4.07 -9.27
C ASP A 71 15.78 3.92 -9.00
N GLU A 72 16.37 2.80 -9.34
CA GLU A 72 17.80 2.54 -9.15
C GLU A 72 18.69 3.48 -9.98
N ALA A 73 18.30 3.77 -11.22
CA ALA A 73 19.11 4.58 -12.11
C ALA A 73 18.98 6.10 -11.85
N VAL A 74 17.82 6.57 -11.40
CA VAL A 74 17.51 8.00 -11.36
C VAL A 74 16.92 8.44 -10.03
N VAL A 75 15.79 7.84 -9.61
CA VAL A 75 15.01 8.36 -8.46
C VAL A 75 15.78 8.20 -7.16
N GLY A 76 16.39 7.06 -6.92
CA GLY A 76 17.20 6.77 -5.73
C GLY A 76 18.38 7.76 -5.59
N PRO A 77 19.26 7.89 -6.59
CA PRO A 77 20.34 8.87 -6.57
C PRO A 77 19.87 10.33 -6.37
N VAL A 78 18.74 10.71 -7.01
CA VAL A 78 18.16 12.05 -6.83
C VAL A 78 17.61 12.24 -5.43
N ALA A 79 16.91 11.26 -4.87
CA ALA A 79 16.39 11.28 -3.51
C ALA A 79 17.51 11.39 -2.47
N GLN A 80 18.55 10.60 -2.61
CA GLN A 80 19.75 10.68 -1.75
C GLN A 80 20.46 12.04 -1.90
N GLY A 81 20.55 12.56 -3.13
CA GLY A 81 21.09 13.89 -3.38
C GLY A 81 20.28 14.99 -2.71
N TYR A 82 18.96 14.91 -2.79
CA TYR A 82 18.03 15.79 -2.12
C TYR A 82 18.16 15.68 -0.60
N GLU A 83 18.24 14.47 -0.07
CA GLU A 83 18.42 14.22 1.35
C GLU A 83 19.72 14.82 1.91
N LYS A 84 20.84 14.63 1.21
CA LYS A 84 22.15 15.13 1.61
C LYS A 84 22.28 16.64 1.49
N LYS A 85 21.63 17.25 0.48
CA LYS A 85 21.79 18.70 0.17
C LYS A 85 20.75 19.58 0.86
N VAL A 86 19.54 19.07 1.10
CA VAL A 86 18.47 19.85 1.71
C VAL A 86 18.39 19.50 3.20
N PRO A 87 18.62 20.45 4.09
CA PRO A 87 18.56 20.22 5.53
C PRO A 87 17.21 19.66 5.99
N SER A 88 17.24 18.73 6.94
CA SER A 88 16.03 18.07 7.47
C SER A 88 14.91 19.05 7.88
N PRO A 89 15.18 20.19 8.54
CA PRO A 89 14.13 21.16 8.87
C PRO A 89 13.41 21.74 7.66
N VAL A 90 14.12 21.92 6.54
CA VAL A 90 13.54 22.43 5.28
C VAL A 90 12.67 21.36 4.65
N ARG A 91 13.16 20.11 4.58
CA ARG A 91 12.37 18.98 4.06
C ARG A 91 11.10 18.77 4.88
N SER A 92 11.21 18.78 6.20
CA SER A 92 10.05 18.68 7.11
C SER A 92 9.09 19.85 6.94
N GLY A 93 9.59 21.06 6.76
CA GLY A 93 8.76 22.24 6.51
C GLY A 93 7.95 22.11 5.21
N LEU A 94 8.58 21.71 4.12
CA LEU A 94 7.91 21.50 2.84
C LEU A 94 6.83 20.41 2.94
N ARG A 95 7.15 19.28 3.58
CA ARG A 95 6.20 18.19 3.84
C ARG A 95 5.02 18.67 4.69
N ASN A 96 5.28 19.40 5.77
CA ASN A 96 4.22 19.92 6.63
C ASN A 96 3.32 20.91 5.88
N PHE A 97 3.89 21.74 5.02
CA PHE A 97 3.12 22.65 4.16
C PHE A 97 2.18 21.89 3.22
N LEU A 98 2.68 20.86 2.53
CA LEU A 98 1.85 20.04 1.63
C LEU A 98 0.76 19.30 2.41
N ARG A 99 1.08 18.68 3.55
CA ARG A 99 0.10 18.04 4.44
C ARG A 99 -0.94 19.04 4.97
N ASN A 100 -0.54 20.27 5.27
CA ASN A 100 -1.49 21.30 5.72
C ASN A 100 -2.50 21.67 4.63
N LEU A 101 -2.11 21.67 3.35
CA LEU A 101 -3.04 21.87 2.23
C LEU A 101 -4.02 20.69 2.04
N GLU A 102 -3.73 19.52 2.55
CA GLU A 102 -4.61 18.35 2.52
C GLU A 102 -5.63 18.32 3.67
N GLU A 103 -5.43 19.11 4.74
CA GLU A 103 -6.36 19.12 5.89
C GLU A 103 -7.80 19.51 5.54
N PRO A 104 -8.08 20.49 4.66
CA PRO A 104 -9.45 20.78 4.24
C PRO A 104 -10.13 19.59 3.55
N VAL A 105 -9.37 18.85 2.70
CA VAL A 105 -9.87 17.63 2.04
C VAL A 105 -10.16 16.55 3.08
N SER A 106 -9.26 16.36 4.05
CA SER A 106 -9.44 15.42 5.16
C SER A 106 -10.69 15.78 5.99
N ALA A 107 -10.91 17.08 6.26
CA ALA A 107 -12.09 17.55 6.99
C ALA A 107 -13.40 17.22 6.25
N ILE A 108 -13.46 17.50 4.94
CA ILE A 108 -14.61 17.16 4.09
C ILE A 108 -14.88 15.64 4.15
N ASN A 109 -13.84 14.84 4.00
CA ASN A 109 -13.97 13.38 4.04
C ASN A 109 -14.44 12.88 5.41
N TYR A 110 -13.96 13.46 6.53
CA TYR A 110 -14.48 13.11 7.86
C TYR A 110 -15.95 13.50 8.05
N LEU A 111 -16.41 14.61 7.48
CA LEU A 111 -17.83 14.97 7.48
C LEU A 111 -18.65 13.96 6.68
N LEU A 112 -18.22 13.61 5.47
CA LEU A 112 -18.87 12.59 4.65
C LEU A 112 -18.91 11.21 5.33
N GLN A 113 -17.92 10.90 6.16
CA GLN A 113 -17.86 9.67 6.97
C GLN A 113 -18.65 9.75 8.26
N LEU A 114 -19.40 10.83 8.50
CA LEU A 114 -20.18 11.09 9.73
C LEU A 114 -19.30 11.12 11.00
N LYS A 115 -18.10 11.69 10.91
CA LYS A 115 -17.11 11.82 11.99
C LYS A 115 -16.80 13.30 12.30
N PRO A 116 -17.78 14.10 12.76
CA PRO A 116 -17.60 15.54 12.92
C PRO A 116 -16.47 15.90 13.90
N GLY A 117 -16.24 15.09 14.93
CA GLY A 117 -15.14 15.31 15.87
C GLY A 117 -13.75 15.22 15.24
N ARG A 118 -13.56 14.33 14.23
CA ARG A 118 -12.31 14.25 13.46
C ARG A 118 -12.23 15.40 12.45
N ALA A 119 -13.35 15.78 11.82
CA ALA A 119 -13.41 16.92 10.92
C ALA A 119 -13.00 18.22 11.62
N ILE A 120 -13.51 18.49 12.82
CA ILE A 120 -13.14 19.65 13.64
C ILE A 120 -11.63 19.64 13.97
N LYS A 121 -11.04 18.47 14.26
CA LYS A 121 -9.59 18.36 14.47
C LYS A 121 -8.80 18.74 13.22
N SER A 122 -9.18 18.26 12.02
CA SER A 122 -8.52 18.64 10.77
C SER A 122 -8.65 20.15 10.49
N VAL A 123 -9.83 20.74 10.70
CA VAL A 123 -10.00 22.20 10.56
C VAL A 123 -9.16 22.94 11.59
N GLY A 124 -9.10 22.48 12.83
CA GLY A 124 -8.26 23.07 13.88
C GLY A 124 -6.77 22.98 13.54
N ARG A 125 -6.30 21.84 13.01
CA ARG A 125 -4.93 21.68 12.53
C ARG A 125 -4.62 22.67 11.41
N PHE A 126 -5.48 22.72 10.39
CA PHE A 126 -5.34 23.67 9.29
C PHE A 126 -5.22 25.11 9.79
N ALA A 127 -6.11 25.53 10.69
CA ALA A 127 -6.10 26.89 11.23
C ALA A 127 -4.84 27.19 12.04
N LEU A 128 -4.45 26.29 12.97
CA LEU A 128 -3.24 26.46 13.79
C LEU A 128 -1.96 26.47 12.96
N ASN A 129 -1.81 25.52 12.03
CA ASN A 129 -0.63 25.42 11.23
C ASN A 129 -0.53 26.56 10.19
N SER A 130 -1.66 27.00 9.65
CA SER A 130 -1.67 28.14 8.70
C SER A 130 -1.37 29.47 9.38
N THR A 131 -1.79 29.68 10.62
CA THR A 131 -1.59 30.94 11.35
C THR A 131 -0.32 30.94 12.18
N MET A 132 -0.22 30.03 13.17
CA MET A 132 0.92 29.94 14.10
C MET A 132 2.09 29.15 13.50
N GLY A 133 1.84 28.27 12.51
CA GLY A 133 2.83 27.42 11.86
C GLY A 133 3.40 28.01 10.56
N TRP A 134 3.33 29.31 10.34
CA TRP A 134 3.86 29.97 9.14
C TRP A 134 3.34 29.33 7.85
N ALA A 135 2.03 29.47 7.62
CA ALA A 135 1.34 28.87 6.47
C ALA A 135 1.49 27.33 6.38
N GLY A 136 1.73 26.64 7.49
CA GLY A 136 1.84 25.19 7.53
C GLY A 136 3.27 24.65 7.46
N LEU A 137 4.30 25.49 7.42
CA LEU A 137 5.71 25.02 7.46
C LEU A 137 6.05 24.33 8.77
N PHE A 138 5.41 24.73 9.87
CA PHE A 138 5.59 24.12 11.19
C PHE A 138 4.29 23.44 11.61
N ASP A 139 4.38 22.16 11.99
CA ASP A 139 3.23 21.43 12.56
C ASP A 139 3.09 21.77 14.05
N VAL A 140 2.48 22.92 14.31
CA VAL A 140 2.18 23.40 15.66
C VAL A 140 1.07 22.57 16.31
N ALA A 141 0.10 22.14 15.51
CA ALA A 141 -1.04 21.36 15.98
C ALA A 141 -0.63 20.00 16.59
N LYS A 142 0.46 19.38 16.14
CA LYS A 142 1.01 18.15 16.71
C LYS A 142 1.57 18.36 18.12
N ARG A 143 2.08 19.57 18.43
CA ARG A 143 2.79 19.87 19.69
C ARG A 143 1.84 20.09 20.85
N LYS A 144 2.38 20.01 22.08
CA LYS A 144 1.63 20.44 23.27
C LYS A 144 1.36 21.95 23.21
N PRO A 145 0.21 22.44 23.65
CA PRO A 145 -0.86 21.73 24.36
C PRO A 145 -1.88 21.03 23.46
N PHE A 146 -1.84 21.20 22.14
CA PHE A 146 -2.88 20.77 21.21
C PHE A 146 -2.94 19.25 21.03
N ASN A 147 -1.79 18.56 20.90
CA ASN A 147 -1.68 17.11 20.75
C ASN A 147 -2.60 16.53 19.65
N MET A 148 -2.65 17.17 18.50
CA MET A 148 -3.42 16.75 17.33
C MET A 148 -2.46 16.24 16.25
N PRO A 149 -2.08 14.94 16.23
CA PRO A 149 -1.23 14.40 15.18
C PRO A 149 -1.94 14.42 13.82
N TYR A 150 -1.17 14.47 12.74
CA TYR A 150 -1.70 14.36 11.39
C TYR A 150 -2.25 12.96 11.15
N VAL A 151 -3.48 12.87 10.66
CA VAL A 151 -4.12 11.62 10.25
C VAL A 151 -4.68 11.81 8.85
N PRO A 152 -4.00 11.29 7.83
CA PRO A 152 -4.41 11.46 6.45
C PRO A 152 -5.76 10.81 6.19
N ASN A 153 -6.64 11.52 5.49
CA ASN A 153 -7.93 11.01 5.08
C ASN A 153 -8.31 11.57 3.71
N GLY A 154 -9.06 10.78 2.93
CA GLY A 154 -9.43 11.14 1.57
C GLY A 154 -10.60 10.33 1.04
N PHE A 155 -11.00 10.61 -0.21
CA PHE A 155 -12.16 9.98 -0.84
C PHE A 155 -12.02 8.46 -0.96
N ALA A 156 -10.82 7.93 -1.13
CA ALA A 156 -10.59 6.49 -1.12
C ALA A 156 -11.06 5.82 0.18
N ASN A 157 -10.80 6.47 1.33
CA ASN A 157 -11.27 6.00 2.64
C ASN A 157 -12.79 6.19 2.78
N THR A 158 -13.32 7.30 2.28
CA THR A 158 -14.77 7.56 2.28
C THR A 158 -15.51 6.49 1.48
N PHE A 159 -15.07 6.18 0.28
CA PHE A 159 -15.63 5.09 -0.52
C PHE A 159 -15.57 3.75 0.22
N ALA A 160 -14.42 3.45 0.85
CA ALA A 160 -14.27 2.23 1.65
C ALA A 160 -15.24 2.20 2.83
N CYS A 161 -15.45 3.29 3.55
CA CYS A 161 -16.41 3.39 4.66
C CYS A 161 -17.84 3.04 4.19
N TYR A 162 -18.21 3.43 2.97
CA TYR A 162 -19.49 3.11 2.35
C TYR A 162 -19.54 1.74 1.66
N GLY A 163 -18.50 0.92 1.80
CA GLY A 163 -18.51 -0.46 1.32
C GLY A 163 -17.96 -0.67 -0.08
N VAL A 164 -17.44 0.38 -0.73
CA VAL A 164 -16.78 0.23 -2.03
C VAL A 164 -15.49 -0.59 -1.86
N GLY A 165 -15.41 -1.72 -2.53
CA GLY A 165 -14.24 -2.59 -2.53
C GLY A 165 -12.99 -1.92 -3.14
N PRO A 166 -11.80 -2.50 -2.96
CA PRO A 166 -10.57 -1.94 -3.51
C PRO A 166 -10.55 -1.92 -5.05
N GLY A 167 -11.25 -2.85 -5.70
CA GLY A 167 -11.15 -3.09 -7.14
C GLY A 167 -9.80 -3.69 -7.55
N PRO A 168 -9.47 -3.69 -8.84
CA PRO A 168 -8.21 -4.19 -9.36
C PRO A 168 -7.01 -3.45 -8.76
N TYR A 169 -5.92 -4.19 -8.54
CA TYR A 169 -4.63 -3.65 -8.17
C TYR A 169 -3.86 -3.18 -9.41
N PHE A 170 -3.12 -2.10 -9.27
CA PHE A 170 -2.20 -1.55 -10.27
C PHE A 170 -0.86 -1.23 -9.62
N PHE A 171 0.20 -1.33 -10.41
CA PHE A 171 1.48 -0.74 -10.08
C PHE A 171 1.78 0.35 -11.10
N LEU A 172 1.76 1.61 -10.66
CA LEU A 172 1.89 2.76 -11.54
C LEU A 172 3.21 3.49 -11.31
N PRO A 173 3.84 4.02 -12.37
CA PRO A 173 4.96 4.95 -12.20
C PRO A 173 4.54 6.12 -11.31
N VAL A 174 5.45 6.60 -10.47
CA VAL A 174 5.25 7.72 -9.51
C VAL A 174 4.29 7.40 -8.36
N ALA A 175 3.14 6.79 -8.63
CA ALA A 175 2.15 6.45 -7.59
C ALA A 175 2.47 5.14 -6.85
N GLY A 176 3.30 4.26 -7.45
CA GLY A 176 3.61 2.95 -6.88
C GLY A 176 2.41 2.00 -6.83
N PRO A 177 2.31 1.19 -5.77
CA PRO A 177 1.20 0.27 -5.55
C PRO A 177 -0.09 1.03 -5.25
N ILE A 178 -1.17 0.73 -5.98
CA ILE A 178 -2.46 1.41 -5.83
C ILE A 178 -3.61 0.50 -6.27
N THR A 179 -4.80 0.66 -5.69
CA THR A 179 -6.03 0.02 -6.17
C THR A 179 -6.89 1.01 -6.95
N LEU A 180 -7.85 0.51 -7.74
CA LEU A 180 -8.74 1.38 -8.53
C LEU A 180 -9.47 2.40 -7.65
N ARG A 181 -10.04 1.95 -6.52
CA ARG A 181 -10.70 2.85 -5.56
C ARG A 181 -9.74 3.94 -5.07
N ASP A 182 -8.51 3.56 -4.73
CA ASP A 182 -7.53 4.48 -4.18
C ASP A 182 -7.04 5.47 -5.25
N LEU A 183 -6.91 5.02 -6.50
CA LEU A 183 -6.57 5.86 -7.65
C LEU A 183 -7.64 6.92 -7.91
N VAL A 184 -8.92 6.50 -7.94
CA VAL A 184 -10.05 7.43 -8.12
C VAL A 184 -10.14 8.41 -6.97
N GLY A 185 -10.01 7.93 -5.73
CA GLY A 185 -10.01 8.78 -4.53
C GLY A 185 -8.88 9.81 -4.55
N LEU A 186 -7.65 9.37 -4.88
CA LEU A 186 -6.48 10.25 -5.02
C LEU A 186 -6.72 11.34 -6.08
N GLY A 187 -7.30 10.97 -7.23
CA GLY A 187 -7.61 11.95 -8.29
C GLY A 187 -8.57 13.03 -7.80
N ILE A 188 -9.62 12.66 -7.05
CA ILE A 188 -10.57 13.60 -6.46
C ILE A 188 -9.87 14.48 -5.41
N ASP A 189 -9.12 13.86 -4.47
CA ASP A 189 -8.42 14.57 -3.41
C ASP A 189 -7.47 15.65 -3.97
N LYS A 190 -6.68 15.29 -4.98
CA LYS A 190 -5.72 16.23 -5.61
C LYS A 190 -6.40 17.29 -6.48
N ALA A 191 -7.65 17.11 -6.90
CA ALA A 191 -8.39 18.08 -7.69
C ALA A 191 -9.10 19.14 -6.85
N ILE A 192 -9.50 18.84 -5.60
CA ILE A 192 -10.36 19.71 -4.77
C ILE A 192 -9.68 21.04 -4.47
N VAL A 193 -8.46 21.02 -3.93
CA VAL A 193 -7.76 22.25 -3.52
C VAL A 193 -7.47 23.16 -4.73
N PRO A 194 -6.90 22.66 -5.84
CA PRO A 194 -6.72 23.47 -7.05
C PRO A 194 -8.04 24.01 -7.63
N ALA A 195 -9.11 23.24 -7.58
CA ALA A 195 -10.42 23.69 -8.07
C ALA A 195 -11.05 24.78 -7.19
N ALA A 196 -10.89 24.66 -5.86
CA ALA A 196 -11.46 25.60 -4.90
C ALA A 196 -10.67 26.94 -4.82
N VAL A 197 -9.36 26.87 -4.90
CA VAL A 197 -8.47 28.04 -4.71
C VAL A 197 -8.11 28.70 -6.06
N GLY A 198 -8.01 27.91 -7.13
CA GLY A 198 -7.58 28.41 -8.43
C GLY A 198 -6.07 28.67 -8.49
N LYS A 199 -5.68 29.74 -9.18
CA LYS A 199 -4.26 30.13 -9.28
C LYS A 199 -3.70 30.58 -7.91
N PRO A 200 -2.46 30.22 -7.54
CA PRO A 200 -1.47 29.51 -8.37
C PRO A 200 -1.60 27.97 -8.32
N LEU A 201 -2.41 27.38 -7.42
CA LEU A 201 -2.40 25.96 -7.11
C LEU A 201 -2.84 25.05 -8.26
N ASN A 202 -3.60 25.56 -9.21
CA ASN A 202 -4.04 24.85 -10.42
C ASN A 202 -3.06 25.00 -11.60
N THR A 203 -1.85 25.46 -11.37
CA THR A 203 -0.84 25.65 -12.42
C THR A 203 0.24 24.57 -12.35
N PRO A 204 0.86 24.20 -13.50
CA PRO A 204 1.99 23.27 -13.50
C PRO A 204 3.18 23.75 -12.66
N TYR A 205 3.38 25.05 -12.55
CA TYR A 205 4.45 25.66 -11.74
C TYR A 205 4.36 25.33 -10.25
N TYR A 206 3.16 25.07 -9.76
CA TYR A 206 2.94 24.57 -8.40
C TYR A 206 2.85 23.05 -8.37
N ALA A 207 2.02 22.45 -9.24
CA ALA A 207 1.69 21.03 -9.18
C ALA A 207 2.93 20.14 -9.38
N VAL A 208 3.79 20.46 -10.35
CA VAL A 208 4.97 19.63 -10.64
C VAL A 208 5.98 19.65 -9.48
N PRO A 209 6.42 20.80 -8.94
CA PRO A 209 7.30 20.81 -7.77
C PRO A 209 6.67 20.15 -6.55
N ALA A 210 5.38 20.36 -6.28
CA ALA A 210 4.69 19.77 -5.14
C ALA A 210 4.70 18.24 -5.21
N ILE A 211 4.31 17.66 -6.35
CA ILE A 211 4.33 16.19 -6.57
C ILE A 211 5.77 15.65 -6.46
N THR A 212 6.75 16.37 -7.02
CA THR A 212 8.15 15.94 -6.98
C THR A 212 8.69 15.91 -5.55
N ILE A 213 8.43 16.95 -4.76
CA ILE A 213 8.87 17.04 -3.37
C ILE A 213 8.19 15.96 -2.53
N ASP A 214 6.89 15.74 -2.72
CA ASP A 214 6.12 14.70 -2.04
C ASP A 214 6.72 13.33 -2.35
N ALA A 215 6.91 13.00 -3.63
CA ALA A 215 7.51 11.75 -4.07
C ALA A 215 8.94 11.52 -3.54
N LEU A 216 9.78 12.56 -3.50
CA LEU A 216 11.14 12.45 -2.95
C LEU A 216 11.12 12.22 -1.43
N ASN A 217 10.25 12.91 -0.70
CA ASN A 217 10.10 12.69 0.74
C ASN A 217 9.57 11.28 1.03
N ASP A 218 8.57 10.82 0.28
CA ASP A 218 8.01 9.47 0.41
C ASP A 218 9.08 8.41 0.10
N ARG A 219 9.89 8.64 -0.96
CA ARG A 219 10.97 7.72 -1.33
C ARG A 219 12.03 7.58 -0.24
N ILE A 220 12.40 8.69 0.41
CA ILE A 220 13.34 8.67 1.54
C ILE A 220 12.74 7.92 2.73
N GLU A 221 11.45 8.15 3.02
CA GLU A 221 10.77 7.52 4.17
C GLU A 221 10.70 5.98 4.06
N ILE A 222 10.68 5.45 2.83
CA ILE A 222 10.56 4.00 2.59
C ILE A 222 11.86 3.31 2.19
N ASP A 223 12.98 4.04 2.12
CA ASP A 223 14.25 3.50 1.59
C ASP A 223 14.66 2.21 2.29
N ASP A 224 14.72 2.22 3.62
CA ASP A 224 15.06 1.06 4.44
C ASP A 224 14.09 -0.13 4.19
N HIS A 225 12.79 0.15 4.09
CA HIS A 225 11.79 -0.90 3.84
C HIS A 225 11.86 -1.49 2.43
N LEU A 226 12.21 -0.68 1.44
CA LEU A 226 12.41 -1.17 0.07
C LEU A 226 13.63 -2.09 -0.01
N GLU A 227 14.72 -1.71 0.66
CA GLU A 227 15.93 -2.55 0.73
C GLU A 227 15.63 -3.87 1.45
N GLU A 228 14.92 -3.82 2.57
CA GLU A 228 14.51 -5.01 3.32
C GLU A 228 13.61 -5.93 2.50
N LEU A 229 12.61 -5.38 1.81
CA LEU A 229 11.72 -6.16 0.94
C LEU A 229 12.47 -6.80 -0.24
N ARG A 230 13.44 -6.08 -0.83
CA ARG A 230 14.26 -6.61 -1.94
C ARG A 230 15.19 -7.73 -1.46
N ALA A 231 15.82 -7.56 -0.29
CA ALA A 231 16.78 -8.52 0.23
C ALA A 231 16.14 -9.81 0.76
N ASN A 232 14.96 -9.70 1.38
CA ASN A 232 14.36 -10.80 2.14
C ASN A 232 13.18 -11.48 1.45
N SER A 233 12.75 -11.01 0.27
CA SER A 233 11.58 -11.56 -0.41
C SER A 233 11.97 -12.34 -1.67
N PRO A 234 11.49 -13.59 -1.83
CA PRO A 234 11.67 -14.36 -3.05
C PRO A 234 11.03 -13.69 -4.28
N ASP A 235 9.94 -12.96 -4.07
CA ASP A 235 9.24 -12.15 -5.06
C ASP A 235 8.91 -10.77 -4.49
N PRO A 236 9.76 -9.76 -4.73
CA PRO A 236 9.56 -8.40 -4.23
C PRO A 236 8.26 -7.74 -4.70
N TYR A 237 7.79 -8.07 -5.91
CA TYR A 237 6.50 -7.57 -6.41
C TYR A 237 5.32 -8.07 -5.57
N VAL A 238 5.27 -9.38 -5.31
CA VAL A 238 4.20 -9.98 -4.50
C VAL A 238 4.26 -9.44 -3.08
N ALA A 239 5.45 -9.34 -2.49
CA ALA A 239 5.64 -8.81 -1.15
C ALA A 239 5.16 -7.35 -1.03
N THR A 240 5.52 -6.49 -2.00
CA THR A 240 5.07 -5.09 -2.06
C THR A 240 3.55 -4.98 -2.19
N ARG A 241 2.94 -5.78 -3.06
CA ARG A 241 1.48 -5.81 -3.23
C ARG A 241 0.76 -6.19 -1.94
N GLU A 242 1.21 -7.27 -1.30
CA GLU A 242 0.58 -7.77 -0.07
C GLU A 242 0.76 -6.81 1.10
N LEU A 243 1.94 -6.21 1.23
CA LEU A 243 2.18 -5.18 2.23
C LEU A 243 1.22 -4.00 2.04
N TYR A 244 1.12 -3.47 0.81
CA TYR A 244 0.21 -2.39 0.48
C TYR A 244 -1.25 -2.73 0.83
N LEU A 245 -1.73 -3.90 0.43
CA LEU A 245 -3.12 -4.31 0.69
C LEU A 245 -3.40 -4.47 2.19
N ARG A 246 -2.44 -5.00 2.97
CA ARG A 246 -2.54 -5.10 4.43
C ARG A 246 -2.56 -3.73 5.09
N GLN A 247 -1.64 -2.83 4.69
CA GLN A 247 -1.60 -1.45 5.19
C GLN A 247 -2.92 -0.72 4.90
N ARG A 248 -3.44 -0.83 3.67
CA ARG A 248 -4.73 -0.20 3.31
C ARG A 248 -5.90 -0.73 4.12
N LYS A 249 -5.95 -2.04 4.34
CA LYS A 249 -7.00 -2.64 5.18
C LYS A 249 -6.92 -2.11 6.62
N ALA A 250 -5.72 -2.01 7.19
CA ALA A 250 -5.48 -1.50 8.53
C ALA A 250 -5.89 -0.02 8.67
N GLU A 251 -5.50 0.83 7.71
CA GLU A 251 -5.88 2.25 7.69
C GLU A 251 -7.39 2.46 7.63
N ILE A 252 -8.08 1.69 6.78
CA ILE A 252 -9.53 1.77 6.64
C ILE A 252 -10.21 1.31 7.93
N ALA A 253 -9.76 0.21 8.54
CA ALA A 253 -10.29 -0.28 9.80
C ALA A 253 -10.10 0.72 10.95
N ALA A 254 -8.98 1.46 10.99
CA ALA A 254 -8.73 2.52 11.97
C ALA A 254 -9.67 3.72 11.80
N ILE A 255 -10.11 3.99 10.57
CA ILE A 255 -11.08 5.06 10.30
C ILE A 255 -12.51 4.55 10.48
N CYS A 256 -12.88 3.46 9.82
CA CYS A 256 -14.25 2.91 9.78
C CYS A 256 -14.22 1.43 10.20
N PRO A 257 -14.08 1.12 11.49
CA PRO A 257 -14.05 -0.25 11.96
C PRO A 257 -15.37 -0.97 11.65
N ARG A 258 -15.29 -2.19 11.17
CA ARG A 258 -16.42 -3.05 10.90
C ARG A 258 -16.43 -4.22 11.88
N LYS A 259 -17.63 -4.72 12.17
CA LYS A 259 -17.77 -5.93 12.99
C LYS A 259 -17.10 -7.11 12.26
N GLY A 260 -16.06 -7.67 12.87
CA GLY A 260 -15.27 -8.76 12.28
C GLY A 260 -13.93 -8.32 11.66
N ASP A 261 -13.58 -7.04 11.67
CA ASP A 261 -12.22 -6.63 11.32
C ASP A 261 -11.23 -7.23 12.32
N ALA A 262 -10.15 -7.82 11.79
CA ALA A 262 -9.04 -8.27 12.62
C ALA A 262 -8.35 -7.07 13.30
N PRO A 263 -7.79 -7.25 14.50
CA PRO A 263 -6.96 -6.23 15.12
C PRO A 263 -5.86 -5.77 14.15
N VAL A 264 -5.60 -4.47 14.15
CA VAL A 264 -4.49 -3.92 13.34
C VAL A 264 -3.18 -4.40 13.97
N ASP A 265 -2.33 -5.01 13.14
CA ASP A 265 -0.99 -5.43 13.55
C ASP A 265 -0.15 -4.19 13.91
N PRO A 266 0.29 -4.03 15.17
CA PRO A 266 1.08 -2.88 15.58
C PRO A 266 2.49 -2.86 14.94
N ALA A 267 2.98 -4.00 14.43
CA ALA A 267 4.25 -4.11 13.73
C ALA A 267 4.15 -3.72 12.24
N LEU A 268 2.93 -3.51 11.72
CA LEU A 268 2.75 -3.14 10.33
C LEU A 268 3.25 -1.71 10.09
N PRO A 269 4.28 -1.50 9.26
CA PRO A 269 4.79 -0.17 8.99
C PRO A 269 3.70 0.69 8.32
N PRO A 270 3.65 2.00 8.59
CA PRO A 270 2.76 2.91 7.90
C PRO A 270 3.13 3.00 6.41
N ARG A 271 2.16 3.40 5.58
CA ARG A 271 2.48 3.69 4.18
C ARG A 271 3.31 4.97 4.06
N PRO A 272 4.15 5.07 3.00
CA PRO A 272 4.91 6.29 2.71
C PRO A 272 4.00 7.53 2.71
N GLY A 273 4.51 8.65 3.19
CA GLY A 273 3.74 9.88 3.31
C GLY A 273 2.61 9.86 4.35
N LYS A 274 2.37 8.72 4.99
CA LYS A 274 1.31 8.51 5.98
C LYS A 274 1.85 8.28 7.39
N GLY A 275 3.16 8.19 7.56
CA GLY A 275 3.81 8.03 8.86
C GLY A 275 3.51 9.19 9.79
N ALA A 276 3.24 8.91 11.07
CA ALA A 276 3.28 9.90 12.12
C ALA A 276 4.74 10.08 12.53
N ASP A 277 5.32 11.22 12.23
CA ASP A 277 6.61 11.64 12.80
C ASP A 277 6.51 11.88 14.29
#